data_c7311720bc48ed41996e2c6a3564bbb0
#
_entry.id   c7311720bc48ed41996e2c6a3564bbb0
#
_cell.length_a   1.000
_cell.length_b   1.000
_cell.length_c   1.000
_cell.angle_alpha   90.00
_cell.angle_beta   90.00
_cell.angle_gamma   90.00
#
_symmetry.space_group_name_H-M   'P 1'
#
loop_
_entity.id
_entity.type
_entity.pdbx_description
1 polymer ?
#
loop_
_entity_poly.entity_id
_entity_poly.type
_entity_poly.pdbx_seq_one_letter_code
_entity_poly.pdbx_strand_id
1 'polypeptide(L)'
;MLYLHSLKESAEVFKALSTPMRLRIMELIYEQEMSMNDLAEALGLTNSAISLHVGKLESAGLVTIRTSSGKRGIMKIVQPVYSRMMVDMAPQIKPRHCYQDDIPIGCYTA
;
A
#
# COMPACT_ATOMS: atom_id res chain seq x y z
N MET A 1 -2.48 -6.87 -9.28
CA MET A 1 -1.57 -7.26 -8.21
C MET A 1 -0.21 -6.62 -8.38
N LEU A 2 0.33 -6.11 -7.30
CA LEU A 2 1.67 -5.55 -7.35
C LEU A 2 2.69 -6.67 -7.16
N TYR A 3 3.61 -6.78 -8.09
CA TYR A 3 4.65 -7.80 -8.01
C TYR A 3 6.00 -7.12 -7.82
N LEU A 4 6.64 -7.43 -6.71
CA LEU A 4 7.94 -6.86 -6.37
C LEU A 4 9.00 -7.94 -6.59
N HIS A 5 9.92 -7.66 -7.48
CA HIS A 5 10.87 -8.68 -7.95
C HIS A 5 12.01 -8.97 -6.99
N SER A 6 12.19 -8.14 -5.98
CA SER A 6 13.26 -8.36 -5.01
C SER A 6 12.96 -7.58 -3.74
N LEU A 7 13.66 -7.92 -2.66
CA LEU A 7 13.53 -7.17 -1.41
C LEU A 7 14.02 -5.74 -1.59
N LYS A 8 15.06 -5.57 -2.39
CA LYS A 8 15.59 -4.23 -2.63
C LYS A 8 14.56 -3.34 -3.31
N GLU A 9 13.87 -3.89 -4.32
CA GLU A 9 12.83 -3.16 -5.02
C GLU A 9 11.66 -2.84 -4.10
N SER A 10 11.45 -3.69 -3.10
CA SER A 10 10.33 -3.55 -2.18
C SER A 10 10.56 -2.53 -1.08
N ALA A 11 11.77 -2.01 -0.94
CA ALA A 11 12.12 -1.16 0.19
C ALA A 11 11.21 0.05 0.33
N GLU A 12 10.88 0.72 -0.77
CA GLU A 12 10.01 1.89 -0.72
C GLU A 12 8.60 1.55 -0.29
N VAL A 13 8.10 0.40 -0.77
CA VAL A 13 6.77 -0.05 -0.39
C VAL A 13 6.72 -0.39 1.09
N PHE A 14 7.71 -1.13 1.58
CA PHE A 14 7.78 -1.48 2.99
C PHE A 14 7.87 -0.24 3.87
N LYS A 15 8.67 0.72 3.44
CA LYS A 15 8.83 1.96 4.16
C LYS A 15 7.51 2.72 4.26
N ALA A 16 6.78 2.78 3.15
CA ALA A 16 5.49 3.47 3.12
C ALA A 16 4.48 2.78 4.04
N LEU A 17 4.57 1.46 4.19
CA LEU A 17 3.64 0.70 5.01
C LEU A 17 4.14 0.46 6.42
N SER A 18 5.25 1.07 6.81
CA SER A 18 5.86 0.78 8.10
C SER A 18 5.26 1.52 9.29
N THR A 19 4.33 2.41 9.08
CA THR A 19 3.68 3.12 10.20
C THR A 19 2.25 2.67 10.37
N PRO A 20 1.80 2.52 11.63
CA PRO A 20 0.41 2.12 11.87
C PRO A 20 -0.60 3.05 11.23
N MET A 21 -0.29 4.36 11.21
CA MET A 21 -1.22 5.33 10.65
C MET A 21 -1.43 5.10 9.15
N ARG A 22 -0.36 4.84 8.42
CA ARG A 22 -0.50 4.58 6.98
C ARG A 22 -1.19 3.26 6.69
N LEU A 23 -0.96 2.27 7.55
CA LEU A 23 -1.70 1.00 7.41
C LEU A 23 -3.20 1.24 7.64
N ARG A 24 -3.51 2.09 8.61
CA ARG A 24 -4.92 2.40 8.89
C ARG A 24 -5.56 3.13 7.71
N ILE A 25 -4.82 4.04 7.10
CA ILE A 25 -5.32 4.73 5.90
C ILE A 25 -5.64 3.72 4.81
N MET A 26 -4.73 2.77 4.57
CA MET A 26 -4.96 1.75 3.56
C MET A 26 -6.22 0.95 3.86
N GLU A 27 -6.38 0.53 5.11
CA GLU A 27 -7.58 -0.21 5.50
C GLU A 27 -8.85 0.55 5.20
N LEU A 28 -8.86 1.83 5.54
CA LEU A 28 -10.05 2.65 5.36
C LEU A 28 -10.41 2.83 3.89
N ILE A 29 -9.43 3.05 3.04
CA ILE A 29 -9.74 3.30 1.63
C ILE A 29 -10.15 2.03 0.89
N TYR A 30 -9.83 0.86 1.44
CA TYR A 30 -10.36 -0.40 0.88
C TYR A 30 -11.79 -0.64 1.32
N GLU A 31 -12.18 -0.12 2.48
CA GLU A 31 -13.54 -0.30 2.97
C GLU A 31 -14.54 0.57 2.23
N GLN A 32 -14.15 1.79 1.93
CA GLN A 32 -15.06 2.71 1.24
C GLN A 32 -14.25 3.84 0.61
N GLU A 33 -14.89 4.53 -0.32
CA GLU A 33 -14.26 5.67 -0.97
C GLU A 33 -14.13 6.81 0.05
N MET A 34 -12.93 7.36 0.16
CA MET A 34 -12.68 8.42 1.13
C MET A 34 -11.84 9.53 0.51
N SER A 35 -12.20 10.75 0.85
CA SER A 35 -11.41 11.91 0.46
C SER A 35 -10.33 12.16 1.51
N MET A 36 -9.40 13.07 1.19
CA MET A 36 -8.40 13.49 2.16
C MET A 36 -9.03 14.00 3.44
N ASN A 37 -10.11 14.80 3.31
CA ASN A 37 -10.83 15.31 4.48
C ASN A 37 -11.46 14.19 5.29
N ASP A 38 -12.05 13.22 4.60
CA ASP A 38 -12.66 12.08 5.29
C ASP A 38 -11.64 11.34 6.12
N LEU A 39 -10.45 11.15 5.57
CA LEU A 39 -9.38 10.46 6.28
C LEU A 39 -8.92 11.27 7.49
N ALA A 40 -8.81 12.58 7.33
CA ALA A 40 -8.40 13.43 8.43
C ALA A 40 -9.39 13.34 9.59
N GLU A 41 -10.68 13.37 9.27
CA GLU A 41 -11.71 13.24 10.28
C GLU A 41 -11.70 11.87 10.95
N ALA A 42 -11.62 10.83 10.15
CA ALA A 42 -11.67 9.48 10.67
C ALA A 42 -10.51 9.18 11.61
N LEU A 43 -9.35 9.75 11.35
CA LEU A 43 -8.15 9.46 12.11
C LEU A 43 -7.79 10.53 13.12
N GLY A 44 -8.57 11.61 13.15
CA GLY A 44 -8.29 12.69 14.09
C GLY A 44 -7.01 13.43 13.80
N LEU A 45 -6.65 13.56 12.53
CA LEU A 45 -5.42 14.21 12.11
C LEU A 45 -5.74 15.48 11.32
N THR A 46 -4.74 16.34 11.20
CA THR A 46 -4.89 17.53 10.37
C THR A 46 -4.78 17.13 8.91
N ASN A 47 -5.27 18.01 8.03
CA ASN A 47 -5.15 17.79 6.61
C ASN A 47 -3.68 17.73 6.18
N SER A 48 -2.83 18.52 6.83
CA SER A 48 -1.39 18.51 6.53
C SER A 48 -0.77 17.15 6.84
N ALA A 49 -1.13 16.58 7.97
CA ALA A 49 -0.60 15.27 8.37
C ALA A 49 -1.07 14.19 7.40
N ILE A 50 -2.36 14.22 7.03
CA ILE A 50 -2.89 13.25 6.07
C ILE A 50 -2.18 13.41 4.73
N SER A 51 -1.95 14.63 4.30
CA SER A 51 -1.28 14.90 3.04
C SER A 51 0.12 14.28 3.01
N LEU A 52 0.83 14.37 4.12
CA LEU A 52 2.16 13.77 4.21
C LEU A 52 2.09 12.25 4.11
N HIS A 53 1.18 11.64 4.86
CA HIS A 53 1.04 10.17 4.84
C HIS A 53 0.60 9.68 3.46
N VAL A 54 -0.40 10.31 2.87
CA VAL A 54 -0.90 9.92 1.56
C VAL A 54 0.18 10.16 0.50
N GLY A 55 0.94 11.24 0.63
CA GLY A 55 2.04 11.52 -0.28
C GLY A 55 3.08 10.42 -0.31
N LYS A 56 3.39 9.86 0.87
CA LYS A 56 4.34 8.76 0.94
C LYS A 56 3.78 7.48 0.33
N LEU A 57 2.50 7.23 0.53
CA LEU A 57 1.85 6.07 -0.10
C LEU A 57 1.78 6.25 -1.62
N GLU A 58 1.51 7.46 -2.07
CA GLU A 58 1.46 7.75 -3.49
C GLU A 58 2.83 7.59 -4.14
N SER A 59 3.87 8.08 -3.49
CA SER A 59 5.24 7.95 -3.99
C SER A 59 5.66 6.50 -4.13
N ALA A 60 5.16 5.65 -3.26
CA ALA A 60 5.45 4.21 -3.34
C ALA A 60 4.58 3.50 -4.36
N GLY A 61 3.65 4.21 -5.00
CA GLY A 61 2.79 3.61 -6.01
C GLY A 61 1.61 2.83 -5.47
N LEU A 62 1.30 2.99 -4.18
CA LEU A 62 0.23 2.21 -3.54
C LEU A 62 -1.14 2.85 -3.65
N VAL A 63 -1.17 4.16 -3.81
CA VAL A 63 -2.44 4.88 -3.96
C VAL A 63 -2.31 5.91 -5.07
N THR A 64 -3.46 6.33 -5.60
CA THR A 64 -3.54 7.48 -6.50
C THR A 64 -4.55 8.44 -5.92
N ILE A 65 -4.48 9.69 -6.36
CA ILE A 65 -5.40 10.71 -5.92
C ILE A 65 -6.22 11.15 -7.11
N ARG A 66 -7.53 11.02 -6.98
CA ARG A 66 -8.46 11.43 -8.01
C ARG A 66 -9.17 12.70 -7.56
N THR A 67 -9.22 13.67 -8.43
CA THR A 67 -9.92 14.92 -8.13
C THR A 67 -11.38 14.76 -8.53
N SER A 68 -12.27 15.19 -7.64
CA SER A 68 -13.70 15.11 -7.89
C SER A 68 -14.34 16.45 -7.54
N SER A 69 -15.27 16.90 -8.37
CA SER A 69 -16.02 18.10 -8.09
C SER A 69 -17.22 17.75 -7.24
N GLY A 70 -17.36 18.43 -6.13
CA GLY A 70 -18.51 18.22 -5.26
C GLY A 70 -19.20 19.53 -5.01
N LYS A 71 -20.24 19.47 -4.19
CA LYS A 71 -21.00 20.67 -3.86
C LYS A 71 -20.17 21.69 -3.10
N ARG A 72 -19.10 21.24 -2.46
CA ARG A 72 -18.25 22.12 -1.67
C ARG A 72 -16.93 22.42 -2.35
N GLY A 73 -16.87 22.21 -3.65
CA GLY A 73 -15.66 22.46 -4.39
C GLY A 73 -14.94 21.16 -4.76
N ILE A 74 -13.64 21.25 -4.94
CA ILE A 74 -12.86 20.12 -5.42
C ILE A 74 -12.46 19.23 -4.26
N MET A 75 -12.73 17.94 -4.39
CA MET A 75 -12.35 16.96 -3.39
C MET A 75 -11.28 16.05 -3.97
N LYS A 76 -10.34 15.68 -3.13
CA LYS A 76 -9.29 14.75 -3.52
C LYS A 76 -9.59 13.39 -2.92
N ILE A 77 -9.90 12.45 -3.77
CA ILE A 77 -10.27 11.10 -3.37
C ILE A 77 -9.03 10.21 -3.43
N VAL A 78 -8.75 9.52 -2.35
CA VAL A 78 -7.60 8.62 -2.27
C VAL A 78 -8.04 7.23 -2.65
N GLN A 79 -7.42 6.67 -3.68
CA GLN A 79 -7.82 5.37 -4.20
C GLN A 79 -6.68 4.38 -4.14
N PRO A 80 -6.94 3.13 -3.71
CA PRO A 80 -5.88 2.12 -3.73
C PRO A 80 -5.63 1.67 -5.16
N VAL A 81 -4.39 1.33 -5.45
CA VAL A 81 -4.01 0.88 -6.78
C VAL A 81 -4.07 -0.64 -6.88
N TYR A 82 -3.62 -1.33 -5.83
CA TYR A 82 -3.54 -2.78 -5.84
C TYR A 82 -4.29 -3.36 -4.66
N SER A 83 -4.88 -4.54 -4.85
CA SER A 83 -5.53 -5.24 -3.74
C SER A 83 -4.61 -6.26 -3.09
N ARG A 84 -3.51 -6.58 -3.71
CA ARG A 84 -2.55 -7.57 -3.21
C ARG A 84 -1.17 -7.24 -3.69
N MET A 85 -0.17 -7.75 -2.98
CA MET A 85 1.19 -7.68 -3.49
C MET A 85 1.87 -9.02 -3.25
N MET A 86 2.83 -9.32 -4.12
CA MET A 86 3.68 -10.49 -4.01
C MET A 86 5.11 -10.02 -4.04
N VAL A 87 5.92 -10.52 -3.13
CA VAL A 87 7.31 -10.13 -3.03
C VAL A 87 8.18 -11.36 -3.20
N ASP A 88 9.09 -11.32 -4.15
CA ASP A 88 10.10 -12.36 -4.28
C ASP A 88 11.24 -12.01 -3.35
N MET A 89 11.41 -12.78 -2.31
CA MET A 89 12.41 -12.48 -1.30
C MET A 89 13.76 -13.09 -1.62
N ALA A 90 13.76 -14.18 -2.38
CA ALA A 90 15.00 -14.82 -2.74
C ALA A 90 15.61 -14.17 -3.98
N PRO A 91 16.95 -14.15 -4.08
CA PRO A 91 17.56 -13.60 -5.29
C PRO A 91 17.15 -14.41 -6.50
N GLN A 92 17.14 -13.75 -7.64
CA GLN A 92 16.79 -14.40 -8.90
C GLN A 92 17.95 -15.20 -9.43
N ILE A 93 18.24 -16.32 -8.79
CA ILE A 93 19.28 -17.18 -9.30
C ILE A 93 18.64 -18.42 -9.76
N LYS A 94 19.37 -19.21 -10.44
CA LYS A 94 18.85 -20.42 -10.91
C LYS A 94 18.41 -21.26 -9.78
N PRO A 95 17.35 -21.99 -9.96
CA PRO A 95 16.81 -22.85 -8.93
C PRO A 95 17.83 -23.90 -8.55
N ARG A 96 18.03 -24.06 -7.35
CA ARG A 96 18.77 -25.11 -6.90
C ARG A 96 17.85 -26.01 -6.23
N HIS A 97 17.74 -26.72 -6.20
CA HIS A 97 16.94 -27.44 -5.50
C HIS A 97 16.44 -27.10 -4.35
N CYS A 98 16.19 -26.92 -4.20
CA CYS A 98 15.79 -26.55 -3.32
C CYS A 98 15.19 -26.53 -2.51
N TYR A 99 15.04 -26.58 -2.44
CA TYR A 99 14.66 -26.48 -1.63
C TYR A 99 13.64 -26.85 -1.38
N GLN A 100 13.60 -27.09 -1.66
CA GLN A 100 12.86 -27.33 -1.36
C GLN A 100 12.03 -27.29 -0.90
N ASP A 101 12.03 -27.03 -0.93
CA ASP A 101 11.29 -26.84 -0.32
C ASP A 101 10.54 -26.63 -0.05
N ASP A 102 10.44 -26.53 -0.24
CA ASP A 102 9.81 -26.28 0.23
C ASP A 102 9.01 -26.12 0.36
N ILE A 103 8.73 -26.15 0.26
CA ILE A 103 7.96 -26.00 0.64
C ILE A 103 7.24 -26.15 0.76
N PRO A 104 7.03 -26.31 0.94
CA PRO A 104 6.27 -26.26 1.37
C PRO A 104 5.65 -26.17 1.58
N ILE A 105 5.48 -26.07 1.67
CA ILE A 105 5.00 -25.93 2.17
C ILE A 105 4.49 -25.64 2.31
N GLY A 106 4.26 -25.58 2.31
CA GLY A 106 3.80 -25.24 2.75
C GLY A 106 3.52 -24.81 2.64
N CYS A 107 3.49 -24.72 2.55
CA CYS A 107 3.34 -24.39 2.77
C CYS A 107 2.98 -23.97 2.68
N TYR A 108 2.68 -23.77 2.62
CA TYR A 108 2.34 -23.56 2.88
C TYR A 108 1.73 -23.38 3.13
N THR A 109 1.54 -23.32 3.19
CA THR A 109 1.16 -23.20 3.72
C THR A 109 0.93 -22.98 3.78
N ALA A 110 0.67 -22.89 3.73
CA ALA A 110 0.65 -22.68 4.14
C ALA A 110 0.47 -22.70 4.17
#